data_27b81d757f40b517bfeb6a906f8b7d8e
#
_entry.id   27b81d757f40b517bfeb6a906f8b7d8e
#
_cell.length_a   1.000
_cell.length_b   1.000
_cell.length_c   1.000
_cell.angle_alpha   90.00
_cell.angle_beta   90.00
_cell.angle_gamma   90.00
#
_symmetry.space_group_name_H-M   'P 1'
#
loop_
_entity.id
_entity.type
_entity.pdbx_description
1 polymer ?
#
loop_
_entity_poly.entity_id
_entity_poly.type
_entity_poly.pdbx_seq_one_letter_code
_entity_poly.pdbx_strand_id
1 'polypeptide(L)'
;MTPYIRLHPADDVVIARSQLLGGTVVENVAVRGLIPPGHKIAMHDIAPGEPVRRYNQIIGFASRPIAAGEHVHTQNLDMGPDKGDFERDYAFGADVKPAPAKREATFMGIRRADGRVATRNYIGVLTSVNCSATAARAIADHFSRKTNPQALAAFPNVDGVVALTHGTGCGMDTEGMGMQILERTLTGYATHPNFAGVLVVGLGCEANQINAWLATGHLAEGENFRTFNIQDTGGTRKTVEKGVALINEMLPRANAVKREPCSAAHITIGLQCGGSDGYSGISANPALGAAVDLLVAHGGTAILSETPEVYGAEHLLTRRAVKREVGQKLVDRIKWWEHYTAINEGEMNNNPSPGNKAGGLTTILEKSLGAVAKGGTSNLEAVYEYAEPVTAHGFVYMDTPGYDPVSATGQVAGGANLICFTTGRGSAYGCAPSPSLKLATNSALWQRQEEDMDINCGEIVDGTASIAEMGQRIFELVLATASGAHSKSEQHGYGQNEFVPWQVGAVM
;
A
#
# COMPACT_ATOMS: atom_id res chain seq x y z
N MET A 1 25.32 -23.20 -0.78
CA MET A 1 24.90 -21.80 -0.68
C MET A 1 25.45 -21.20 0.61
N THR A 2 25.94 -19.95 0.61
CA THR A 2 26.45 -19.29 1.81
C THR A 2 25.31 -19.07 2.82
N PRO A 3 25.54 -19.26 4.13
CA PRO A 3 24.48 -19.11 5.15
C PRO A 3 24.19 -17.64 5.49
N TYR A 4 24.77 -16.71 4.75
CA TYR A 4 24.60 -15.26 4.92
C TYR A 4 24.45 -14.56 3.57
N ILE A 5 24.01 -13.29 3.62
CA ILE A 5 23.88 -12.40 2.46
C ILE A 5 24.65 -11.12 2.77
N ARG A 6 25.61 -10.75 1.91
CA ARG A 6 26.24 -9.43 1.87
C ARG A 6 25.60 -8.63 0.74
N LEU A 7 25.08 -7.47 1.03
CA LEU A 7 24.36 -6.64 0.06
C LEU A 7 25.28 -5.66 -0.67
N HIS A 8 26.24 -5.09 0.06
CA HIS A 8 27.23 -4.18 -0.51
C HIS A 8 28.60 -4.39 0.17
N PRO A 9 29.73 -4.25 -0.57
CA PRO A 9 31.06 -4.39 0.04
C PRO A 9 31.34 -3.45 1.21
N ALA A 10 30.76 -2.23 1.20
CA ALA A 10 30.92 -1.23 2.26
C ALA A 10 29.96 -1.41 3.45
N ASP A 11 29.16 -2.48 3.49
CA ASP A 11 28.26 -2.75 4.60
C ASP A 11 29.06 -3.23 5.83
N ASP A 12 28.75 -2.67 6.99
CA ASP A 12 29.33 -3.07 8.28
C ASP A 12 28.75 -4.37 8.80
N VAL A 13 27.63 -4.81 8.20
CA VAL A 13 26.88 -6.00 8.59
C VAL A 13 26.60 -6.92 7.40
N VAL A 14 26.39 -8.21 7.69
CA VAL A 14 25.78 -9.18 6.77
C VAL A 14 24.51 -9.74 7.39
N ILE A 15 23.62 -10.29 6.57
CA ILE A 15 22.32 -10.81 6.99
C ILE A 15 22.38 -12.34 7.07
N ALA A 16 21.97 -12.91 8.18
CA ALA A 16 21.84 -14.35 8.33
C ALA A 16 20.72 -14.88 7.42
N ARG A 17 21.04 -15.77 6.49
CA ARG A 17 20.08 -16.43 5.61
C ARG A 17 19.30 -17.53 6.35
N SER A 18 19.96 -18.19 7.25
CA SER A 18 19.42 -19.19 8.16
C SER A 18 19.91 -18.92 9.57
N GLN A 19 19.37 -19.62 10.56
CA GLN A 19 19.87 -19.52 11.92
C GLN A 19 21.36 -19.89 11.99
N LEU A 20 22.16 -19.01 12.62
CA LEU A 20 23.59 -19.26 12.84
C LEU A 20 23.87 -19.43 14.33
N LEU A 21 24.76 -20.38 14.64
CA LEU A 21 25.19 -20.65 16.02
C LEU A 21 26.56 -20.02 16.27
N GLY A 22 26.86 -19.74 17.53
CA GLY A 22 28.18 -19.28 17.94
C GLY A 22 29.29 -20.22 17.46
N GLY A 23 30.38 -19.62 16.95
CA GLY A 23 31.49 -20.33 16.32
C GLY A 23 31.37 -20.59 14.82
N THR A 24 30.15 -20.38 14.22
CA THR A 24 29.99 -20.39 12.76
C THR A 24 30.86 -19.30 12.16
N VAL A 25 31.66 -19.62 11.15
CA VAL A 25 32.50 -18.63 10.46
C VAL A 25 31.74 -18.04 9.28
N VAL A 26 31.58 -16.72 9.29
CA VAL A 26 30.99 -15.92 8.23
C VAL A 26 32.05 -15.02 7.65
N GLU A 27 32.42 -15.23 6.39
CA GLU A 27 33.65 -14.67 5.80
C GLU A 27 34.87 -15.02 6.69
N ASN A 28 35.49 -14.05 7.36
CA ASN A 28 36.60 -14.26 8.25
C ASN A 28 36.25 -13.98 9.72
N VAL A 29 34.97 -13.91 10.06
CA VAL A 29 34.47 -13.53 11.38
C VAL A 29 33.72 -14.70 12.02
N ALA A 30 34.08 -15.04 13.24
CA ALA A 30 33.33 -16.05 14.04
C ALA A 30 32.12 -15.42 14.71
N VAL A 31 30.94 -15.96 14.44
CA VAL A 31 29.66 -15.53 15.04
C VAL A 31 29.69 -15.69 16.57
N ARG A 32 29.23 -14.68 17.28
CA ARG A 32 29.12 -14.66 18.74
C ARG A 32 27.68 -14.91 19.17
N GLY A 33 27.37 -16.14 19.59
CA GLY A 33 26.02 -16.52 20.05
C GLY A 33 25.07 -16.94 18.92
N LEU A 34 23.78 -16.86 19.19
CA LEU A 34 22.73 -17.23 18.25
C LEU A 34 22.32 -16.01 17.41
N ILE A 35 22.29 -16.16 16.10
CA ILE A 35 21.76 -15.16 15.16
C ILE A 35 20.55 -15.75 14.45
N PRO A 36 19.33 -15.18 14.63
CA PRO A 36 18.13 -15.63 13.93
C PRO A 36 18.18 -15.33 12.42
N PRO A 37 17.38 -16.02 11.60
CA PRO A 37 17.23 -15.71 10.17
C PRO A 37 16.75 -14.27 9.96
N GLY A 38 17.32 -13.58 8.96
CA GLY A 38 16.98 -12.19 8.65
C GLY A 38 17.69 -11.15 9.52
N HIS A 39 18.39 -11.57 10.59
CA HIS A 39 19.10 -10.67 11.50
C HIS A 39 20.53 -10.38 11.03
N LYS A 40 21.12 -9.34 11.61
CA LYS A 40 22.42 -8.76 11.23
C LYS A 40 23.56 -9.26 12.11
N ILE A 41 24.74 -9.41 11.49
CA ILE A 41 25.99 -9.78 12.14
C ILE A 41 27.02 -8.70 11.84
N ALA A 42 27.70 -8.15 12.86
CA ALA A 42 28.78 -7.19 12.67
C ALA A 42 30.02 -7.89 12.05
N MET A 43 30.59 -7.29 11.03
CA MET A 43 31.74 -7.84 10.31
C MET A 43 33.09 -7.33 10.82
N HIS A 44 33.07 -6.31 11.67
CA HIS A 44 34.23 -5.74 12.38
C HIS A 44 33.76 -5.13 13.70
N ASP A 45 34.68 -4.69 14.53
CA ASP A 45 34.35 -3.95 15.75
C ASP A 45 33.84 -2.56 15.40
N ILE A 46 32.77 -2.12 16.06
CA ILE A 46 32.12 -0.81 15.85
C ILE A 46 32.11 -0.09 17.19
N ALA A 47 32.64 1.12 17.26
CA ALA A 47 32.69 1.92 18.49
C ALA A 47 31.33 2.59 18.76
N PRO A 48 31.03 2.94 20.04
CA PRO A 48 29.83 3.68 20.37
C PRO A 48 29.73 5.01 19.60
N GLY A 49 28.57 5.31 19.07
CA GLY A 49 28.31 6.51 18.26
C GLY A 49 28.72 6.40 16.80
N GLU A 50 29.44 5.33 16.40
CA GLU A 50 29.74 5.09 15.00
C GLU A 50 28.51 4.68 14.21
N PRO A 51 28.36 5.14 12.93
CA PRO A 51 27.29 4.73 12.05
C PRO A 51 27.43 3.25 11.65
N VAL A 52 26.31 2.54 11.56
CA VAL A 52 26.24 1.18 11.03
C VAL A 52 25.57 1.23 9.65
N ARG A 53 26.21 0.58 8.66
CA ARG A 53 25.74 0.58 7.27
C ARG A 53 25.19 -0.74 6.83
N ARG A 54 24.09 -0.66 6.09
CA ARG A 54 23.46 -1.70 5.28
C ARG A 54 22.99 -1.08 3.97
N TYR A 55 23.08 -1.76 2.86
CA TYR A 55 22.78 -1.20 1.51
C TYR A 55 23.70 -0.01 1.14
N ASN A 56 24.91 0.06 1.70
CA ASN A 56 25.78 1.23 1.64
C ASN A 56 25.12 2.53 2.22
N GLN A 57 24.13 2.38 3.08
CA GLN A 57 23.42 3.47 3.74
C GLN A 57 23.45 3.28 5.26
N ILE A 58 23.39 4.39 6.00
CA ILE A 58 23.32 4.36 7.46
C ILE A 58 21.96 3.84 7.88
N ILE A 59 21.94 2.78 8.70
CA ILE A 59 20.74 2.19 9.29
C ILE A 59 20.56 2.53 10.77
N GLY A 60 21.48 3.25 11.36
CA GLY A 60 21.52 3.66 12.76
C GLY A 60 22.93 3.81 13.25
N PHE A 61 23.07 4.01 14.56
CA PHE A 61 24.34 4.25 15.24
C PHE A 61 24.52 3.24 16.39
N ALA A 62 25.74 2.81 16.62
CA ALA A 62 26.05 1.91 17.71
C ALA A 62 25.80 2.61 19.07
N SER A 63 24.87 2.09 19.89
CA SER A 63 24.57 2.66 21.23
C SER A 63 25.56 2.20 22.30
N ARG A 64 26.34 1.16 22.01
CA ARG A 64 27.45 0.61 22.81
C ARG A 64 28.48 -0.03 21.90
N PRO A 65 29.66 -0.45 22.40
CA PRO A 65 30.62 -1.19 21.57
C PRO A 65 29.94 -2.47 21.02
N ILE A 66 30.11 -2.71 19.72
CA ILE A 66 29.66 -3.92 19.02
C ILE A 66 30.91 -4.64 18.52
N ALA A 67 31.10 -5.88 18.96
CA ALA A 67 32.26 -6.66 18.55
C ALA A 67 31.99 -7.41 17.23
N ALA A 68 33.05 -7.67 16.45
CA ALA A 68 32.98 -8.53 15.26
C ALA A 68 32.31 -9.87 15.60
N GLY A 69 31.37 -10.30 14.77
CA GLY A 69 30.56 -11.50 14.96
C GLY A 69 29.37 -11.35 15.91
N GLU A 70 29.17 -10.17 16.50
CA GLU A 70 28.05 -9.90 17.41
C GLU A 70 26.76 -9.68 16.62
N HIS A 71 25.61 -10.04 17.22
CA HIS A 71 24.28 -9.77 16.75
C HIS A 71 24.01 -8.26 16.83
N VAL A 72 23.75 -7.60 15.69
CA VAL A 72 23.38 -6.19 15.61
C VAL A 72 21.87 -6.08 15.61
N HIS A 73 21.30 -5.49 16.69
CA HIS A 73 19.87 -5.34 16.83
C HIS A 73 19.57 -4.19 17.83
N THR A 74 18.31 -4.05 18.26
CA THR A 74 17.84 -2.95 19.14
C THR A 74 18.58 -2.83 20.49
N GLN A 75 19.30 -3.88 20.95
CA GLN A 75 20.11 -3.82 22.15
C GLN A 75 21.43 -3.06 21.98
N ASN A 76 21.87 -2.78 20.74
CA ASN A 76 23.15 -2.13 20.47
C ASN A 76 23.12 -1.19 19.25
N LEU A 77 21.95 -0.94 18.66
CA LEU A 77 21.76 -0.04 17.52
C LEU A 77 20.50 0.81 17.75
N ASP A 78 20.62 2.13 17.61
CA ASP A 78 19.52 3.08 17.69
C ASP A 78 19.66 4.21 16.64
N MET A 79 18.82 5.26 16.75
CA MET A 79 18.81 6.41 15.82
C MET A 79 19.97 7.38 16.03
N GLY A 80 20.76 7.21 17.08
CA GLY A 80 21.83 8.15 17.47
C GLY A 80 21.32 9.36 18.26
N PRO A 81 22.24 10.23 18.70
CA PRO A 81 21.94 11.35 19.59
C PRO A 81 20.97 12.35 18.98
N ASP A 82 21.03 12.56 17.68
CA ASP A 82 20.20 13.51 16.94
C ASP A 82 18.87 12.90 16.46
N LYS A 83 18.53 11.69 16.89
CA LYS A 83 17.29 10.95 16.55
C LYS A 83 16.93 10.95 15.05
N GLY A 84 17.94 11.03 14.19
CA GLY A 84 17.77 11.11 12.74
C GLY A 84 17.62 12.54 12.19
N ASP A 85 17.70 13.56 13.03
CA ASP A 85 17.77 14.96 12.62
C ASP A 85 19.22 15.31 12.21
N PHE A 86 19.68 14.67 11.16
CA PHE A 86 20.93 15.01 10.50
C PHE A 86 20.61 15.84 9.25
N GLU A 87 21.43 16.86 9.00
CA GLU A 87 21.34 17.63 7.76
C GLU A 87 21.40 16.69 6.56
N ARG A 88 20.28 16.59 5.85
CA ARG A 88 20.19 15.78 4.63
C ARG A 88 20.40 16.71 3.45
N ASP A 89 21.49 16.47 2.74
CA ASP A 89 21.74 17.16 1.47
C ASP A 89 20.92 16.48 0.37
N TYR A 90 19.76 17.07 0.07
CA TYR A 90 18.88 16.57 -0.98
C TYR A 90 19.37 16.95 -2.36
N ALA A 91 19.86 15.96 -3.11
CA ALA A 91 20.08 16.12 -4.54
C ALA A 91 18.75 15.93 -5.28
N PHE A 92 18.34 16.94 -6.06
CA PHE A 92 17.13 16.88 -6.87
C PHE A 92 17.49 16.54 -8.33
N GLY A 93 16.91 15.45 -8.87
CA GLY A 93 17.06 15.06 -10.26
C GLY A 93 18.43 14.53 -10.68
N ALA A 94 19.34 14.27 -9.72
CA ALA A 94 20.70 13.82 -10.04
C ALA A 94 20.76 12.45 -10.74
N ASP A 95 19.75 11.60 -10.53
CA ASP A 95 19.66 10.23 -11.06
C ASP A 95 18.51 10.07 -12.07
N VAL A 96 17.96 11.17 -12.60
CA VAL A 96 16.90 11.11 -13.62
C VAL A 96 17.41 10.41 -14.86
N LYS A 97 16.67 9.41 -15.30
CA LYS A 97 16.95 8.59 -16.49
C LYS A 97 16.13 9.05 -17.67
N PRO A 98 16.59 8.81 -18.90
CA PRO A 98 15.73 8.91 -20.08
C PRO A 98 14.48 8.04 -19.92
N ALA A 99 13.37 8.48 -20.50
CA ALA A 99 12.15 7.67 -20.52
C ALA A 99 12.44 6.28 -21.10
N PRO A 100 11.93 5.20 -20.48
CA PRO A 100 12.15 3.85 -20.98
C PRO A 100 11.58 3.71 -22.40
N ALA A 101 12.18 2.84 -23.19
CA ALA A 101 11.61 2.49 -24.49
C ALA A 101 10.19 1.95 -24.28
N LYS A 102 9.22 2.52 -24.99
CA LYS A 102 7.82 2.08 -24.90
C LYS A 102 7.70 0.61 -25.28
N ARG A 103 7.02 -0.13 -24.44
CA ARG A 103 6.64 -1.52 -24.67
C ARG A 103 5.11 -1.60 -24.70
N GLU A 104 4.59 -2.64 -25.32
CA GLU A 104 3.16 -2.89 -25.35
C GLU A 104 2.86 -4.22 -24.64
N ALA A 105 2.03 -4.15 -23.64
CA ALA A 105 1.40 -5.29 -22.99
C ALA A 105 -0.10 -4.98 -22.87
N THR A 106 -0.91 -6.02 -22.89
CA THR A 106 -2.36 -5.89 -22.79
C THR A 106 -2.90 -6.78 -21.68
N PHE A 107 -4.05 -6.41 -21.17
CA PHE A 107 -4.85 -7.23 -20.25
C PHE A 107 -6.33 -7.18 -20.67
N MET A 108 -7.13 -8.13 -20.18
CA MET A 108 -8.57 -8.18 -20.46
C MET A 108 -9.31 -7.26 -19.47
N GLY A 109 -9.41 -5.97 -19.82
CA GLY A 109 -10.05 -4.93 -19.00
C GLY A 109 -11.53 -4.72 -19.31
N ILE A 110 -12.21 -3.96 -18.45
CA ILE A 110 -13.60 -3.51 -18.66
C ILE A 110 -13.57 -2.02 -18.97
N ARG A 111 -13.89 -1.64 -20.21
CA ARG A 111 -13.93 -0.23 -20.60
C ARG A 111 -15.22 0.41 -20.14
N ARG A 112 -15.10 1.51 -19.43
CA ARG A 112 -16.22 2.35 -19.00
C ARG A 112 -16.61 3.35 -20.09
N ALA A 113 -17.82 3.91 -19.99
CA ALA A 113 -18.32 4.87 -20.95
C ALA A 113 -17.48 6.18 -21.06
N ASP A 114 -16.79 6.53 -19.97
CA ASP A 114 -15.89 7.68 -19.91
C ASP A 114 -14.45 7.37 -20.43
N GLY A 115 -14.22 6.15 -20.94
CA GLY A 115 -12.95 5.71 -21.50
C GLY A 115 -11.98 5.11 -20.49
N ARG A 116 -12.21 5.23 -19.18
CA ARG A 116 -11.41 4.57 -18.15
C ARG A 116 -11.56 3.05 -18.22
N VAL A 117 -10.57 2.33 -17.72
CA VAL A 117 -10.56 0.87 -17.76
C VAL A 117 -10.52 0.29 -16.35
N ALA A 118 -11.43 -0.61 -16.08
CA ALA A 118 -11.57 -1.29 -14.81
C ALA A 118 -10.94 -2.70 -14.84
N THR A 119 -10.44 -3.14 -13.68
CA THR A 119 -9.95 -4.52 -13.45
C THR A 119 -11.01 -5.38 -12.78
N ARG A 120 -12.02 -4.75 -12.15
CA ARG A 120 -13.15 -5.38 -11.46
C ARG A 120 -14.45 -4.63 -11.76
N ASN A 121 -15.58 -5.22 -11.34
CA ASN A 121 -16.91 -4.74 -11.65
C ASN A 121 -17.85 -4.86 -10.44
N TYR A 122 -17.60 -4.03 -9.41
CA TYR A 122 -18.39 -4.02 -8.19
C TYR A 122 -19.54 -3.02 -8.23
N ILE A 123 -20.48 -3.15 -7.30
CA ILE A 123 -21.38 -2.07 -6.86
C ILE A 123 -20.97 -1.68 -5.45
N GLY A 124 -20.72 -0.38 -5.23
CA GLY A 124 -20.33 0.19 -3.94
C GLY A 124 -21.53 0.71 -3.16
N VAL A 125 -21.56 0.44 -1.84
CA VAL A 125 -22.49 1.07 -0.90
C VAL A 125 -21.65 1.89 0.06
N LEU A 126 -21.52 3.19 -0.20
CA LEU A 126 -20.76 4.13 0.60
C LEU A 126 -21.63 4.74 1.70
N THR A 127 -20.97 5.16 2.78
CA THR A 127 -21.61 5.94 3.84
C THR A 127 -21.06 7.36 3.88
N SER A 128 -21.92 8.37 4.12
CA SER A 128 -21.47 9.73 4.43
C SER A 128 -20.98 9.86 5.88
N VAL A 129 -21.47 8.96 6.75
CA VAL A 129 -21.23 8.99 8.19
C VAL A 129 -21.29 7.58 8.80
N ASN A 130 -20.61 7.38 9.92
CA ASN A 130 -20.67 6.11 10.67
C ASN A 130 -22.11 5.67 11.01
N CYS A 131 -23.01 6.60 11.32
CA CYS A 131 -24.37 6.30 11.72
C CYS A 131 -25.18 5.51 10.67
N SER A 132 -24.80 5.56 9.41
CA SER A 132 -25.43 4.79 8.31
C SER A 132 -24.73 3.44 8.03
N ALA A 133 -23.63 3.13 8.71
CA ALA A 133 -22.82 1.94 8.44
C ALA A 133 -23.60 0.62 8.53
N THR A 134 -24.44 0.47 9.56
CA THR A 134 -25.28 -0.73 9.75
C THR A 134 -26.25 -0.93 8.57
N ALA A 135 -26.88 0.14 8.09
CA ALA A 135 -27.79 0.06 6.94
C ALA A 135 -27.03 -0.30 5.66
N ALA A 136 -25.88 0.34 5.41
CA ALA A 136 -25.03 0.06 4.26
C ALA A 136 -24.55 -1.40 4.23
N ARG A 137 -24.08 -1.93 5.37
CA ARG A 137 -23.69 -3.36 5.50
C ARG A 137 -24.87 -4.28 5.26
N ALA A 138 -26.03 -4.03 5.86
CA ALA A 138 -27.22 -4.87 5.66
C ALA A 138 -27.68 -4.90 4.19
N ILE A 139 -27.55 -3.77 3.46
CA ILE A 139 -27.80 -3.71 2.02
C ILE A 139 -26.80 -4.59 1.25
N ALA A 140 -25.52 -4.46 1.50
CA ALA A 140 -24.48 -5.26 0.82
C ALA A 140 -24.59 -6.76 1.15
N ASP A 141 -24.86 -7.10 2.41
CA ASP A 141 -25.02 -8.49 2.88
C ASP A 141 -26.17 -9.21 2.18
N HIS A 142 -27.22 -8.51 1.76
CA HIS A 142 -28.29 -9.07 0.94
C HIS A 142 -27.75 -9.69 -0.36
N PHE A 143 -26.67 -9.15 -0.93
CA PHE A 143 -26.03 -9.62 -2.17
C PHE A 143 -24.80 -10.50 -1.93
N SER A 144 -24.55 -10.92 -0.70
CA SER A 144 -23.42 -11.75 -0.36
C SER A 144 -23.51 -13.13 -1.01
N ARG A 145 -22.50 -13.51 -1.80
CA ARG A 145 -22.46 -14.85 -2.42
C ARG A 145 -22.34 -15.99 -1.39
N LYS A 146 -21.88 -15.69 -0.17
CA LYS A 146 -21.73 -16.67 0.92
C LYS A 146 -23.07 -16.97 1.59
N THR A 147 -23.90 -15.95 1.83
CA THR A 147 -25.15 -16.08 2.61
C THR A 147 -26.39 -16.06 1.74
N ASN A 148 -26.34 -15.46 0.56
CA ASN A 148 -27.45 -15.37 -0.41
C ASN A 148 -26.94 -15.50 -1.86
N PRO A 149 -26.45 -16.66 -2.27
CA PRO A 149 -25.84 -16.86 -3.60
C PRO A 149 -26.81 -16.58 -4.76
N GLN A 150 -28.12 -16.66 -4.52
CA GLN A 150 -29.14 -16.45 -5.56
C GLN A 150 -29.26 -14.98 -5.97
N ALA A 151 -28.93 -14.02 -5.08
CA ALA A 151 -29.09 -12.60 -5.35
C ALA A 151 -28.26 -12.11 -6.55
N LEU A 152 -27.11 -12.72 -6.79
CA LEU A 152 -26.23 -12.39 -7.92
C LEU A 152 -26.12 -13.50 -8.98
N ALA A 153 -26.89 -14.58 -8.88
CA ALA A 153 -26.80 -15.73 -9.80
C ALA A 153 -27.07 -15.35 -11.27
N ALA A 154 -27.98 -14.42 -11.53
CA ALA A 154 -28.30 -13.92 -12.87
C ALA A 154 -27.29 -12.86 -13.39
N PHE A 155 -26.31 -12.45 -12.58
CA PHE A 155 -25.39 -11.35 -12.87
C PHE A 155 -23.93 -11.79 -12.76
N PRO A 156 -23.47 -12.73 -13.61
CA PRO A 156 -22.13 -13.32 -13.50
C PRO A 156 -20.98 -12.34 -13.75
N ASN A 157 -21.23 -11.22 -14.44
CA ASN A 157 -20.19 -10.20 -14.70
C ASN A 157 -20.08 -9.16 -13.58
N VAL A 158 -20.87 -9.27 -12.51
CA VAL A 158 -20.76 -8.42 -11.31
C VAL A 158 -19.92 -9.15 -10.28
N ASP A 159 -18.79 -8.59 -9.88
CA ASP A 159 -17.87 -9.21 -8.91
C ASP A 159 -18.49 -9.27 -7.50
N GLY A 160 -19.28 -8.27 -7.12
CA GLY A 160 -19.99 -8.23 -5.87
C GLY A 160 -20.62 -6.89 -5.55
N VAL A 161 -21.31 -6.84 -4.40
CA VAL A 161 -21.77 -5.61 -3.77
C VAL A 161 -21.00 -5.45 -2.46
N VAL A 162 -20.34 -4.30 -2.27
CA VAL A 162 -19.47 -4.08 -1.12
C VAL A 162 -19.87 -2.81 -0.36
N ALA A 163 -20.00 -2.93 0.98
CA ALA A 163 -20.20 -1.79 1.85
C ALA A 163 -18.85 -1.17 2.23
N LEU A 164 -18.70 0.12 1.98
CA LEU A 164 -17.55 0.93 2.31
C LEU A 164 -17.93 1.88 3.45
N THR A 165 -17.70 1.41 4.67
CA THR A 165 -18.14 2.09 5.90
C THR A 165 -16.92 2.60 6.67
N HIS A 166 -17.08 3.76 7.33
CA HIS A 166 -15.99 4.39 8.10
C HIS A 166 -16.51 4.91 9.46
N GLY A 167 -15.58 5.32 10.33
CA GLY A 167 -15.87 5.73 11.71
C GLY A 167 -16.07 7.24 11.93
N THR A 168 -16.16 8.05 10.86
CA THR A 168 -16.21 9.52 10.92
C THR A 168 -17.42 10.07 10.15
N GLY A 169 -17.42 11.36 9.79
CA GLY A 169 -18.47 12.05 9.06
C GLY A 169 -19.38 12.90 9.97
N CYS A 170 -19.19 12.80 11.29
CA CYS A 170 -19.84 13.66 12.28
C CYS A 170 -18.86 13.97 13.42
N GLY A 171 -19.17 14.98 14.23
CA GLY A 171 -18.28 15.39 15.33
C GLY A 171 -16.93 15.90 14.85
N MET A 172 -16.88 16.56 13.71
CA MET A 172 -15.67 17.08 13.08
C MET A 172 -15.93 18.46 12.46
N ASP A 173 -14.86 19.22 12.27
CA ASP A 173 -14.92 20.51 11.57
C ASP A 173 -15.33 20.30 10.10
N THR A 174 -16.32 21.08 9.64
CA THR A 174 -16.87 20.99 8.28
C THR A 174 -15.98 21.59 7.20
N GLU A 175 -14.98 22.41 7.56
CA GLU A 175 -14.05 23.05 6.63
C GLU A 175 -12.60 22.59 6.84
N GLY A 176 -12.35 21.81 7.90
CA GLY A 176 -11.02 21.36 8.30
C GLY A 176 -10.41 20.31 7.37
N MET A 177 -9.10 20.07 7.56
CA MET A 177 -8.34 19.05 6.81
C MET A 177 -9.00 17.67 6.87
N GLY A 178 -9.56 17.27 8.01
CA GLY A 178 -10.23 15.97 8.16
C GLY A 178 -11.44 15.81 7.22
N MET A 179 -12.25 16.87 7.05
CA MET A 179 -13.39 16.86 6.11
C MET A 179 -12.90 16.81 4.67
N GLN A 180 -11.90 17.61 4.31
CA GLN A 180 -11.33 17.62 2.95
C GLN A 180 -10.76 16.23 2.58
N ILE A 181 -10.06 15.56 3.49
CA ILE A 181 -9.56 14.20 3.31
C ILE A 181 -10.72 13.21 3.13
N LEU A 182 -11.74 13.30 3.97
CA LEU A 182 -12.91 12.41 3.90
C LEU A 182 -13.66 12.55 2.57
N GLU A 183 -14.01 13.78 2.19
CA GLU A 183 -14.72 14.06 0.93
C GLU A 183 -13.90 13.63 -0.29
N ARG A 184 -12.61 13.91 -0.31
CA ARG A 184 -11.69 13.49 -1.37
C ARG A 184 -11.61 11.96 -1.47
N THR A 185 -11.54 11.26 -0.34
CA THR A 185 -11.54 9.80 -0.28
C THR A 185 -12.86 9.22 -0.81
N LEU A 186 -13.99 9.71 -0.31
CA LEU A 186 -15.30 9.26 -0.75
C LEU A 186 -15.55 9.54 -2.24
N THR A 187 -15.13 10.72 -2.73
CA THR A 187 -15.20 11.08 -4.15
C THR A 187 -14.37 10.14 -5.01
N GLY A 188 -13.12 9.84 -4.59
CA GLY A 188 -12.23 8.92 -5.28
C GLY A 188 -12.85 7.52 -5.42
N TYR A 189 -13.45 7.00 -4.35
CA TYR A 189 -14.16 5.72 -4.40
C TYR A 189 -15.46 5.80 -5.22
N ALA A 190 -16.26 6.84 -5.05
CA ALA A 190 -17.52 7.01 -5.81
C ALA A 190 -17.29 7.09 -7.32
N THR A 191 -16.15 7.60 -7.75
CA THR A 191 -15.76 7.71 -9.16
C THR A 191 -14.82 6.60 -9.64
N HIS A 192 -14.45 5.64 -8.78
CA HIS A 192 -13.45 4.62 -9.12
C HIS A 192 -13.95 3.71 -10.26
N PRO A 193 -13.15 3.43 -11.29
CA PRO A 193 -13.57 2.65 -12.46
C PRO A 193 -13.99 1.21 -12.13
N ASN A 194 -13.52 0.64 -11.04
CA ASN A 194 -13.93 -0.71 -10.59
C ASN A 194 -15.36 -0.77 -10.04
N PHE A 195 -16.05 0.37 -9.89
CA PHE A 195 -17.48 0.39 -9.59
C PHE A 195 -18.31 0.61 -10.86
N ALA A 196 -19.26 -0.28 -11.10
CA ALA A 196 -20.28 -0.13 -12.13
C ALA A 196 -21.44 0.78 -11.65
N GLY A 197 -21.61 0.85 -10.36
CA GLY A 197 -22.61 1.69 -9.70
C GLY A 197 -22.26 1.94 -8.24
N VAL A 198 -22.72 3.05 -7.71
CA VAL A 198 -22.49 3.46 -6.32
C VAL A 198 -23.78 3.97 -5.69
N LEU A 199 -24.06 3.49 -4.50
CA LEU A 199 -25.13 3.94 -3.64
C LEU A 199 -24.52 4.61 -2.40
N VAL A 200 -24.91 5.85 -2.10
CA VAL A 200 -24.49 6.55 -0.88
C VAL A 200 -25.64 6.59 0.12
N VAL A 201 -25.39 6.13 1.33
CA VAL A 201 -26.38 6.12 2.42
C VAL A 201 -25.92 7.07 3.52
N GLY A 202 -26.70 8.13 3.75
CA GLY A 202 -26.50 9.07 4.85
C GLY A 202 -27.46 8.81 6.01
N LEU A 203 -27.24 9.50 7.12
CA LEU A 203 -28.21 9.58 8.22
C LEU A 203 -29.24 10.69 7.97
N GLY A 204 -28.76 11.92 7.65
CA GLY A 204 -29.53 13.11 7.40
C GLY A 204 -29.18 14.33 8.25
N CYS A 205 -28.40 14.16 9.34
CA CYS A 205 -27.96 15.24 10.23
C CYS A 205 -26.45 15.26 10.53
N GLU A 206 -25.69 14.52 9.79
CA GLU A 206 -24.22 14.47 9.88
C GLU A 206 -23.53 15.75 9.46
N ALA A 207 -22.27 15.94 9.88
CA ALA A 207 -21.44 17.06 9.42
C ALA A 207 -21.13 16.93 7.91
N ASN A 208 -20.84 15.73 7.44
CA ASN A 208 -20.60 15.42 6.02
C ASN A 208 -21.94 15.23 5.28
N GLN A 209 -22.64 16.33 5.04
CA GLN A 209 -23.94 16.34 4.36
C GLN A 209 -23.83 15.94 2.89
N ILE A 210 -24.63 14.95 2.45
CA ILE A 210 -24.63 14.49 1.05
C ILE A 210 -24.89 15.64 0.08
N ASN A 211 -25.84 16.53 0.37
CA ASN A 211 -26.14 17.65 -0.51
C ASN A 211 -24.97 18.64 -0.64
N ALA A 212 -24.24 18.90 0.45
CA ALA A 212 -23.03 19.74 0.41
C ALA A 212 -21.95 19.08 -0.43
N TRP A 213 -21.72 17.77 -0.24
CA TRP A 213 -20.77 17.01 -1.03
C TRP A 213 -21.12 17.00 -2.53
N LEU A 214 -22.39 16.80 -2.91
CA LEU A 214 -22.84 16.88 -4.30
C LEU A 214 -22.67 18.29 -4.88
N ALA A 215 -22.85 19.35 -4.07
CA ALA A 215 -22.68 20.74 -4.49
C ALA A 215 -21.22 21.08 -4.90
N THR A 216 -20.23 20.27 -4.55
CA THR A 216 -18.85 20.41 -5.06
C THR A 216 -18.74 20.21 -6.56
N GLY A 217 -19.75 19.60 -7.21
CA GLY A 217 -19.81 19.37 -8.64
C GLY A 217 -18.99 18.20 -9.17
N HIS A 218 -18.31 17.45 -8.29
CA HIS A 218 -17.55 16.27 -8.68
C HIS A 218 -18.41 15.04 -8.96
N LEU A 219 -19.64 15.01 -8.43
CA LEU A 219 -20.58 13.91 -8.52
C LEU A 219 -21.97 14.44 -8.88
N ALA A 220 -22.69 13.68 -9.67
CA ALA A 220 -24.08 13.97 -10.02
C ALA A 220 -24.93 12.70 -9.93
N GLU A 221 -26.12 12.80 -9.33
CA GLU A 221 -27.05 11.68 -9.33
C GLU A 221 -27.43 11.27 -10.74
N GLY A 222 -27.60 9.98 -10.91
CA GLY A 222 -27.91 9.38 -12.19
C GLY A 222 -28.21 7.89 -12.03
N GLU A 223 -28.24 7.17 -13.13
CA GLU A 223 -28.60 5.75 -13.12
C GLU A 223 -27.60 4.87 -12.35
N ASN A 224 -26.31 5.26 -12.33
CA ASN A 224 -25.23 4.51 -11.68
C ASN A 224 -24.74 5.16 -10.37
N PHE A 225 -25.29 6.30 -9.98
CA PHE A 225 -24.96 6.97 -8.73
C PHE A 225 -26.22 7.49 -8.06
N ARG A 226 -26.55 6.93 -6.90
CA ARG A 226 -27.76 7.26 -6.15
C ARG A 226 -27.41 7.59 -4.71
N THR A 227 -28.19 8.51 -4.14
CA THR A 227 -28.04 8.90 -2.74
C THR A 227 -29.38 8.93 -2.01
N PHE A 228 -29.40 8.67 -0.71
CA PHE A 228 -30.54 8.89 0.17
C PHE A 228 -30.18 8.83 1.65
N ASN A 229 -31.04 9.35 2.51
CA ASN A 229 -30.83 9.41 3.96
C ASN A 229 -31.79 8.47 4.70
N ILE A 230 -31.38 7.94 5.84
CA ILE A 230 -32.18 7.09 6.72
C ILE A 230 -33.37 7.86 7.28
N GLN A 231 -33.18 9.13 7.71
CA GLN A 231 -34.19 9.96 8.30
C GLN A 231 -35.32 10.24 7.29
N ASP A 232 -35.00 10.60 6.05
CA ASP A 232 -36.01 10.89 5.00
C ASP A 232 -36.71 9.60 4.53
N THR A 233 -36.04 8.45 4.60
CA THR A 233 -36.66 7.17 4.22
C THR A 233 -37.59 6.62 5.30
N GLY A 234 -37.51 7.15 6.51
CA GLY A 234 -38.39 6.77 7.63
C GLY A 234 -37.94 5.54 8.40
N GLY A 235 -36.60 5.36 8.52
CA GLY A 235 -35.96 4.38 9.41
C GLY A 235 -35.17 3.28 8.71
N THR A 236 -34.37 2.57 9.50
CA THR A 236 -33.31 1.64 9.01
C THR A 236 -33.87 0.52 8.13
N ARG A 237 -34.99 -0.15 8.54
CA ARG A 237 -35.57 -1.24 7.75
C ARG A 237 -36.00 -0.78 6.35
N LYS A 238 -36.68 0.33 6.26
CA LYS A 238 -37.12 0.91 4.98
C LYS A 238 -35.91 1.35 4.14
N THR A 239 -34.85 1.84 4.78
CA THR A 239 -33.58 2.19 4.13
C THR A 239 -32.95 0.98 3.50
N VAL A 240 -32.88 -0.15 4.19
CA VAL A 240 -32.32 -1.41 3.64
C VAL A 240 -33.18 -1.90 2.47
N GLU A 241 -34.49 -1.94 2.61
CA GLU A 241 -35.43 -2.32 1.54
C GLU A 241 -35.24 -1.44 0.29
N LYS A 242 -35.16 -0.12 0.46
CA LYS A 242 -34.96 0.85 -0.62
C LYS A 242 -33.56 0.64 -1.27
N GLY A 243 -32.51 0.47 -0.47
CA GLY A 243 -31.16 0.25 -0.98
C GLY A 243 -31.05 -1.03 -1.81
N VAL A 244 -31.66 -2.12 -1.33
CA VAL A 244 -31.72 -3.40 -2.09
C VAL A 244 -32.47 -3.21 -3.41
N ALA A 245 -33.58 -2.48 -3.42
CA ALA A 245 -34.34 -2.20 -4.63
C ALA A 245 -33.49 -1.40 -5.65
N LEU A 246 -32.83 -0.33 -5.21
CA LEU A 246 -31.96 0.49 -6.07
C LEU A 246 -30.78 -0.30 -6.66
N ILE A 247 -30.15 -1.18 -5.88
CA ILE A 247 -29.08 -2.04 -6.40
C ILE A 247 -29.63 -3.01 -7.44
N ASN A 248 -30.80 -3.60 -7.21
CA ASN A 248 -31.45 -4.47 -8.22
C ASN A 248 -31.73 -3.75 -9.54
N GLU A 249 -32.02 -2.43 -9.52
CA GLU A 249 -32.14 -1.60 -10.72
C GLU A 249 -30.78 -1.41 -11.45
N MET A 250 -29.66 -1.35 -10.70
CA MET A 250 -28.31 -1.18 -11.26
C MET A 250 -27.75 -2.48 -11.85
N LEU A 251 -28.09 -3.64 -11.27
CA LEU A 251 -27.48 -4.94 -11.61
C LEU A 251 -27.55 -5.34 -13.10
N PRO A 252 -28.68 -5.17 -13.83
CA PRO A 252 -28.73 -5.52 -15.24
C PRO A 252 -27.73 -4.76 -16.10
N ARG A 253 -27.54 -3.46 -15.82
CA ARG A 253 -26.59 -2.62 -16.52
C ARG A 253 -25.14 -2.95 -16.12
N ALA A 254 -24.88 -3.13 -14.83
CA ALA A 254 -23.59 -3.57 -14.34
C ALA A 254 -23.16 -4.88 -14.98
N ASN A 255 -24.09 -5.81 -15.18
CA ASN A 255 -23.84 -7.12 -15.79
C ASN A 255 -23.63 -7.07 -17.34
N ALA A 256 -24.01 -5.99 -18.00
CA ALA A 256 -23.94 -5.87 -19.46
C ALA A 256 -22.51 -5.66 -19.99
N VAL A 257 -21.52 -5.45 -19.10
CA VAL A 257 -20.13 -5.22 -19.47
C VAL A 257 -19.45 -6.49 -19.98
N LYS A 258 -18.41 -6.30 -20.81
CA LYS A 258 -17.54 -7.37 -21.29
C LYS A 258 -16.09 -6.96 -21.12
N ARG A 259 -15.22 -7.95 -20.88
CA ARG A 259 -13.77 -7.73 -20.90
C ARG A 259 -13.28 -7.71 -22.35
N GLU A 260 -12.38 -6.78 -22.65
CA GLU A 260 -11.74 -6.62 -23.95
C GLU A 260 -10.24 -6.36 -23.78
N PRO A 261 -9.40 -6.57 -24.80
CA PRO A 261 -7.99 -6.23 -24.73
C PRO A 261 -7.81 -4.72 -24.54
N CYS A 262 -7.13 -4.36 -23.44
CA CYS A 262 -6.81 -2.99 -23.05
C CYS A 262 -5.30 -2.87 -22.81
N SER A 263 -4.72 -1.71 -23.06
CA SER A 263 -3.31 -1.45 -22.81
C SER A 263 -3.01 -1.51 -21.30
N ALA A 264 -1.86 -2.09 -20.92
CA ALA A 264 -1.33 -2.05 -19.56
C ALA A 264 -1.13 -0.61 -19.02
N ALA A 265 -1.13 0.39 -19.88
CA ALA A 265 -1.12 1.81 -19.50
C ALA A 265 -2.31 2.23 -18.62
N HIS A 266 -3.40 1.46 -18.63
CA HIS A 266 -4.55 1.68 -17.77
C HIS A 266 -4.44 1.02 -16.39
N ILE A 267 -3.34 0.31 -16.12
CA ILE A 267 -3.09 -0.31 -14.80
C ILE A 267 -2.40 0.72 -13.90
N THR A 268 -2.99 0.96 -12.74
CA THR A 268 -2.39 1.72 -11.65
C THR A 268 -2.28 0.82 -10.42
N ILE A 269 -1.07 0.52 -9.99
CA ILE A 269 -0.82 -0.32 -8.82
C ILE A 269 -0.47 0.53 -7.60
N GLY A 270 -1.11 0.24 -6.46
CA GLY A 270 -0.68 0.72 -5.15
C GLY A 270 0.38 -0.20 -4.56
N LEU A 271 1.46 0.38 -4.03
CA LEU A 271 2.57 -0.36 -3.43
C LEU A 271 2.46 -0.27 -1.91
N GLN A 272 2.28 -1.42 -1.26
CA GLN A 272 2.09 -1.52 0.20
C GLN A 272 3.07 -2.49 0.84
N CYS A 273 3.35 -2.31 2.12
CA CYS A 273 4.05 -3.32 2.91
C CYS A 273 3.52 -3.37 4.34
N GLY A 274 3.25 -4.57 4.83
CA GLY A 274 2.84 -4.82 6.21
C GLY A 274 3.53 -6.05 6.77
N GLY A 275 3.86 -6.04 8.08
CA GLY A 275 4.62 -7.13 8.68
C GLY A 275 6.01 -7.31 8.07
N SER A 276 6.70 -6.22 7.73
CA SER A 276 8.05 -6.24 7.13
C SER A 276 9.08 -6.91 8.04
N ASP A 277 10.07 -7.57 7.45
CA ASP A 277 11.17 -8.28 8.09
C ASP A 277 12.53 -7.92 7.49
N GLY A 278 13.60 -8.54 7.96
CA GLY A 278 14.96 -8.32 7.46
C GLY A 278 15.18 -8.72 6.00
N TYR A 279 14.28 -9.53 5.42
CA TYR A 279 14.35 -9.92 4.01
C TYR A 279 13.55 -9.00 3.08
N SER A 280 12.65 -8.17 3.59
CA SER A 280 11.76 -7.32 2.78
C SER A 280 12.52 -6.49 1.75
N GLY A 281 13.60 -5.81 2.16
CA GLY A 281 14.46 -5.02 1.26
C GLY A 281 15.46 -5.84 0.45
N ILE A 282 15.48 -7.18 0.55
CA ILE A 282 16.38 -8.08 -0.18
C ILE A 282 15.61 -8.82 -1.28
N SER A 283 14.35 -9.16 -1.04
CA SER A 283 13.55 -10.03 -1.90
C SER A 283 12.31 -9.34 -2.47
N ALA A 284 11.21 -9.34 -1.72
CA ALA A 284 9.91 -8.91 -2.25
C ALA A 284 9.87 -7.43 -2.67
N ASN A 285 10.46 -6.52 -1.90
CA ASN A 285 10.44 -5.10 -2.25
C ASN A 285 11.23 -4.79 -3.52
N PRO A 286 12.50 -5.21 -3.69
CA PRO A 286 13.21 -4.98 -4.95
C PRO A 286 12.62 -5.78 -6.13
N ALA A 287 12.03 -6.96 -5.91
CA ALA A 287 11.33 -7.70 -6.96
C ALA A 287 10.07 -6.96 -7.42
N LEU A 288 9.28 -6.41 -6.48
CA LEU A 288 8.16 -5.54 -6.80
C LEU A 288 8.64 -4.27 -7.54
N GLY A 289 9.77 -3.69 -7.13
CA GLY A 289 10.39 -2.58 -7.83
C GLY A 289 10.77 -2.89 -9.28
N ALA A 290 11.29 -4.10 -9.54
CA ALA A 290 11.55 -4.56 -10.91
C ALA A 290 10.25 -4.70 -11.73
N ALA A 291 9.15 -5.18 -11.11
CA ALA A 291 7.85 -5.23 -11.75
C ALA A 291 7.27 -3.83 -12.01
N VAL A 292 7.51 -2.86 -11.12
CA VAL A 292 7.16 -1.44 -11.33
C VAL A 292 7.87 -0.87 -12.55
N ASP A 293 9.18 -1.10 -12.66
CA ASP A 293 9.95 -0.63 -13.84
C ASP A 293 9.42 -1.24 -15.15
N LEU A 294 8.99 -2.51 -15.13
CA LEU A 294 8.31 -3.14 -16.27
C LEU A 294 6.96 -2.46 -16.56
N LEU A 295 6.12 -2.26 -15.55
CA LEU A 295 4.82 -1.63 -15.71
C LEU A 295 4.94 -0.21 -16.28
N VAL A 296 5.88 0.59 -15.75
CA VAL A 296 6.17 1.95 -16.25
C VAL A 296 6.63 1.92 -17.72
N ALA A 297 7.48 0.95 -18.09
CA ALA A 297 7.89 0.78 -19.48
C ALA A 297 6.72 0.44 -20.41
N HIS A 298 5.64 -0.14 -19.89
CA HIS A 298 4.39 -0.40 -20.62
C HIS A 298 3.35 0.72 -20.47
N GLY A 299 3.74 1.87 -19.90
CA GLY A 299 2.91 3.07 -19.75
C GLY A 299 2.00 3.08 -18.52
N GLY A 300 2.02 2.07 -17.68
CA GLY A 300 1.23 2.02 -16.46
C GLY A 300 1.78 2.90 -15.34
N THR A 301 1.07 2.92 -14.21
CA THR A 301 1.37 3.79 -13.07
C THR A 301 1.57 2.97 -11.80
N ALA A 302 2.53 3.39 -10.97
CA ALA A 302 2.76 2.80 -9.64
C ALA A 302 2.83 3.90 -8.59
N ILE A 303 2.08 3.73 -7.50
CA ILE A 303 1.96 4.70 -6.41
C ILE A 303 2.70 4.15 -5.19
N LEU A 304 3.86 4.72 -4.86
CA LEU A 304 4.51 4.49 -3.56
C LEU A 304 3.89 5.44 -2.54
N SER A 305 3.74 4.98 -1.30
CA SER A 305 3.12 5.75 -0.21
C SER A 305 3.81 5.45 1.12
N GLU A 306 3.11 5.73 2.23
CA GLU A 306 3.57 5.46 3.59
C GLU A 306 4.73 6.40 4.00
N THR A 307 4.46 7.72 4.06
CA THR A 307 5.50 8.74 4.27
C THR A 307 6.36 8.49 5.51
N PRO A 308 5.82 8.07 6.67
CA PRO A 308 6.66 7.67 7.78
C PRO A 308 7.62 6.51 7.48
N GLU A 309 7.30 5.66 6.49
CA GLU A 309 8.10 4.49 6.10
C GLU A 309 9.12 4.76 5.00
N VAL A 310 9.23 6.00 4.51
CA VAL A 310 10.33 6.44 3.65
C VAL A 310 11.26 7.43 4.37
N TYR A 311 10.97 7.75 5.62
CA TYR A 311 11.76 8.66 6.47
C TYR A 311 13.22 8.20 6.58
N GLY A 312 14.15 9.08 6.19
CA GLY A 312 15.57 8.79 6.14
C GLY A 312 16.05 8.16 4.82
N ALA A 313 15.14 7.74 3.94
CA ALA A 313 15.44 7.23 2.62
C ALA A 313 14.84 8.10 1.49
N GLU A 314 14.16 9.20 1.82
CA GLU A 314 13.54 10.12 0.85
C GLU A 314 14.55 10.72 -0.14
N HIS A 315 15.82 10.84 0.26
CA HIS A 315 16.90 11.30 -0.63
C HIS A 315 17.09 10.40 -1.85
N LEU A 316 16.78 9.10 -1.75
CA LEU A 316 16.81 8.17 -2.89
C LEU A 316 15.67 8.43 -3.88
N LEU A 317 14.58 9.07 -3.43
CA LEU A 317 13.45 9.47 -4.26
C LEU A 317 13.66 10.86 -4.86
N THR A 318 14.17 11.83 -4.09
CA THR A 318 14.43 13.19 -4.60
C THR A 318 15.48 13.22 -5.71
N ARG A 319 16.49 12.32 -5.64
CA ARG A 319 17.53 12.20 -6.67
C ARG A 319 16.97 11.83 -8.04
N ARG A 320 15.84 11.13 -8.11
CA ARG A 320 15.18 10.72 -9.37
C ARG A 320 13.87 11.47 -9.65
N ALA A 321 13.61 12.57 -8.93
CA ALA A 321 12.49 13.46 -9.22
C ALA A 321 12.73 14.20 -10.54
N VAL A 322 11.76 14.14 -11.47
CA VAL A 322 11.87 14.74 -12.82
C VAL A 322 12.02 16.25 -12.79
N LYS A 323 11.58 16.89 -11.71
CA LYS A 323 11.69 18.32 -11.46
C LYS A 323 11.98 18.58 -9.99
N ARG A 324 12.67 19.71 -9.69
CA ARG A 324 12.99 20.11 -8.32
C ARG A 324 11.73 20.22 -7.45
N GLU A 325 10.65 20.77 -7.99
CA GLU A 325 9.39 20.99 -7.26
C GLU A 325 8.75 19.68 -6.82
N VAL A 326 8.88 18.61 -7.62
CA VAL A 326 8.41 17.27 -7.27
C VAL A 326 9.17 16.73 -6.07
N GLY A 327 10.49 16.79 -6.09
CA GLY A 327 11.31 16.35 -4.95
C GLY A 327 11.10 17.22 -3.71
N GLN A 328 10.94 18.53 -3.89
CA GLN A 328 10.68 19.47 -2.79
C GLN A 328 9.34 19.17 -2.11
N LYS A 329 8.27 18.87 -2.88
CA LYS A 329 6.97 18.50 -2.31
C LYS A 329 7.08 17.24 -1.42
N LEU A 330 7.92 16.26 -1.77
CA LEU A 330 8.20 15.12 -0.90
C LEU A 330 8.89 15.54 0.40
N VAL A 331 9.93 16.38 0.33
CA VAL A 331 10.64 16.88 1.51
C VAL A 331 9.70 17.66 2.41
N ASP A 332 8.80 18.48 1.84
CA ASP A 332 7.81 19.24 2.61
C ASP A 332 6.83 18.31 3.34
N ARG A 333 6.45 17.17 2.74
CA ARG A 333 5.65 16.15 3.41
C ARG A 333 6.40 15.48 4.56
N ILE A 334 7.68 15.16 4.39
CA ILE A 334 8.51 14.63 5.49
C ILE A 334 8.54 15.60 6.69
N LYS A 335 8.78 16.89 6.44
CA LYS A 335 8.78 17.92 7.50
C LYS A 335 7.41 18.07 8.16
N TRP A 336 6.34 17.96 7.39
CA TRP A 336 4.99 17.95 7.94
C TRP A 336 4.78 16.76 8.90
N TRP A 337 5.27 15.58 8.55
CA TRP A 337 5.17 14.39 9.40
C TRP A 337 6.01 14.50 10.66
N GLU A 338 7.21 15.08 10.61
CA GLU A 338 8.03 15.39 11.80
C GLU A 338 7.25 16.26 12.78
N HIS A 339 6.64 17.33 12.28
CA HIS A 339 5.80 18.20 13.10
C HIS A 339 4.55 17.48 13.61
N TYR A 340 3.83 16.75 12.75
CA TYR A 340 2.60 16.04 13.10
C TYR A 340 2.84 14.96 14.18
N THR A 341 3.90 14.20 14.08
CA THR A 341 4.24 13.21 15.12
C THR A 341 4.62 13.88 16.43
N ALA A 342 5.37 14.99 16.40
CA ALA A 342 5.79 15.72 17.59
C ALA A 342 4.59 16.31 18.37
N ILE A 343 3.62 16.94 17.69
CA ILE A 343 2.43 17.50 18.36
C ILE A 343 1.49 16.42 18.90
N ASN A 344 1.59 15.16 18.40
CA ASN A 344 0.86 14.02 18.90
C ASN A 344 1.68 13.14 19.86
N GLU A 345 2.76 13.68 20.44
CA GLU A 345 3.64 12.99 21.41
C GLU A 345 4.25 11.69 20.89
N GLY A 346 4.40 11.57 19.55
CA GLY A 346 5.01 10.45 18.87
C GLY A 346 6.38 10.80 18.29
N GLU A 347 7.04 9.81 17.70
CA GLU A 347 8.27 10.00 16.95
C GLU A 347 8.30 9.09 15.71
N MET A 348 9.07 9.50 14.69
CA MET A 348 9.15 8.75 13.43
C MET A 348 9.69 7.33 13.61
N ASN A 349 10.52 7.08 14.61
CA ASN A 349 11.08 5.76 14.93
C ASN A 349 10.13 4.83 15.71
N ASN A 350 8.89 5.25 15.98
CA ASN A 350 7.84 4.35 16.50
C ASN A 350 7.48 3.25 15.48
N ASN A 351 7.70 3.49 14.21
CA ASN A 351 7.73 2.49 13.17
C ASN A 351 9.21 2.18 12.82
N PRO A 352 9.78 1.00 13.08
CA PRO A 352 9.17 -0.35 13.00
C PRO A 352 8.45 -0.84 14.26
N SER A 353 7.40 -1.61 14.04
CA SER A 353 6.64 -2.28 15.08
C SER A 353 7.45 -3.38 15.81
N PRO A 354 7.01 -3.85 16.99
CA PRO A 354 7.67 -4.99 17.65
C PRO A 354 7.77 -6.23 16.77
N GLY A 355 6.78 -6.50 15.91
CA GLY A 355 6.80 -7.61 14.96
C GLY A 355 7.87 -7.44 13.87
N ASN A 356 8.09 -6.22 13.39
CA ASN A 356 9.17 -5.91 12.44
C ASN A 356 10.55 -6.12 13.09
N LYS A 357 10.71 -5.68 14.35
CA LYS A 357 11.93 -5.87 15.12
C LYS A 357 12.21 -7.36 15.34
N ALA A 358 11.22 -8.14 15.75
CA ALA A 358 11.34 -9.60 15.85
C ALA A 358 11.68 -10.28 14.51
N GLY A 359 11.38 -9.64 13.38
CA GLY A 359 11.77 -10.07 12.04
C GLY A 359 13.15 -9.61 11.56
N GLY A 360 13.94 -8.94 12.42
CA GLY A 360 15.32 -8.53 12.13
C GLY A 360 15.52 -7.05 11.79
N LEU A 361 14.45 -6.24 11.66
CA LEU A 361 14.56 -4.79 11.47
C LEU A 361 14.87 -4.09 12.81
N THR A 362 15.52 -2.93 12.77
CA THR A 362 15.94 -2.17 13.95
C THR A 362 15.33 -0.77 14.02
N THR A 363 15.74 0.11 13.14
CA THR A 363 15.32 1.51 13.12
C THR A 363 14.41 1.79 11.92
N ILE A 364 13.76 2.95 11.92
CA ILE A 364 13.01 3.42 10.77
C ILE A 364 13.94 3.66 9.56
N LEU A 365 15.18 4.08 9.76
CA LEU A 365 16.15 4.26 8.68
C LEU A 365 16.35 2.96 7.88
N GLU A 366 16.53 1.84 8.58
CA GLU A 366 16.66 0.52 7.94
C GLU A 366 15.39 0.10 7.21
N LYS A 367 14.22 0.28 7.84
CA LYS A 367 12.93 -0.08 7.25
C LYS A 367 12.66 0.72 5.98
N SER A 368 12.91 2.02 6.02
CA SER A 368 12.68 2.94 4.91
C SER A 368 13.54 2.63 3.68
N LEU A 369 14.81 2.27 3.87
CA LEU A 369 15.68 1.85 2.77
C LEU A 369 15.12 0.62 2.03
N GLY A 370 14.53 -0.32 2.75
CA GLY A 370 13.83 -1.45 2.17
C GLY A 370 12.52 -1.04 1.50
N ALA A 371 11.76 -0.13 2.11
CA ALA A 371 10.44 0.29 1.61
C ALA A 371 10.54 1.05 0.27
N VAL A 372 11.52 1.96 0.09
CA VAL A 372 11.69 2.72 -1.16
C VAL A 372 12.04 1.83 -2.34
N ALA A 373 12.61 0.65 -2.11
CA ALA A 373 12.93 -0.31 -3.16
C ALA A 373 11.69 -0.83 -3.90
N LYS A 374 10.48 -0.78 -3.29
CA LYS A 374 9.21 -1.10 -3.96
C LYS A 374 8.96 -0.23 -5.20
N GLY A 375 9.48 0.99 -5.22
CA GLY A 375 9.34 1.94 -6.33
C GLY A 375 10.29 1.73 -7.50
N GLY A 376 11.08 0.65 -7.52
CA GLY A 376 12.03 0.35 -8.59
C GLY A 376 13.07 1.44 -8.82
N THR A 377 13.43 1.65 -10.07
CA THR A 377 14.44 2.62 -10.50
C THR A 377 13.91 3.71 -11.44
N SER A 378 12.62 3.70 -11.73
CA SER A 378 11.94 4.69 -12.58
C SER A 378 11.96 6.08 -11.96
N ASN A 379 11.86 7.12 -12.79
CA ASN A 379 11.81 8.50 -12.33
C ASN A 379 10.57 8.76 -11.48
N LEU A 380 10.71 9.63 -10.48
CA LEU A 380 9.57 10.13 -9.71
C LEU A 380 8.90 11.27 -10.47
N GLU A 381 7.72 10.99 -11.04
CA GLU A 381 7.01 11.92 -11.92
C GLU A 381 6.19 12.97 -11.16
N ALA A 382 5.58 12.60 -10.03
CA ALA A 382 4.74 13.49 -9.24
C ALA A 382 4.66 13.04 -7.77
N VAL A 383 4.28 13.98 -6.90
CA VAL A 383 3.94 13.75 -5.50
C VAL A 383 2.53 14.28 -5.24
N TYR A 384 1.68 13.45 -4.66
CA TYR A 384 0.28 13.73 -4.35
C TYR A 384 0.05 13.77 -2.85
N GLU A 385 -0.95 14.54 -2.42
CA GLU A 385 -1.49 14.42 -1.06
C GLU A 385 -2.42 13.20 -0.95
N TYR A 386 -2.81 12.88 0.27
CA TYR A 386 -3.70 11.74 0.54
C TYR A 386 -4.96 11.78 -0.31
N ALA A 387 -5.24 10.67 -1.02
CA ALA A 387 -6.42 10.48 -1.86
C ALA A 387 -6.59 11.49 -3.02
N GLU A 388 -5.58 12.30 -3.36
CA GLU A 388 -5.62 13.11 -4.59
C GLU A 388 -5.71 12.21 -5.82
N PRO A 389 -6.53 12.56 -6.83
CA PRO A 389 -6.57 11.83 -8.09
C PRO A 389 -5.20 11.83 -8.78
N VAL A 390 -4.66 10.64 -9.04
CA VAL A 390 -3.39 10.47 -9.74
C VAL A 390 -3.59 10.66 -11.23
N THR A 391 -3.02 11.72 -11.77
CA THR A 391 -3.14 12.08 -13.19
C THR A 391 -1.86 11.88 -13.99
N ALA A 392 -0.70 11.84 -13.33
CA ALA A 392 0.56 11.52 -13.97
C ALA A 392 0.70 10.00 -14.19
N HIS A 393 1.36 9.64 -15.30
CA HIS A 393 1.75 8.25 -15.57
C HIS A 393 3.18 7.97 -15.11
N GLY A 394 3.48 6.72 -14.83
CA GLY A 394 4.79 6.27 -14.38
C GLY A 394 4.86 6.06 -12.88
N PHE A 395 6.04 6.23 -12.28
CA PHE A 395 6.20 6.09 -10.85
C PHE A 395 5.89 7.41 -10.15
N VAL A 396 4.95 7.36 -9.21
CA VAL A 396 4.48 8.53 -8.43
C VAL A 396 4.49 8.23 -6.94
N TYR A 397 4.42 9.27 -6.14
CA TYR A 397 4.33 9.19 -4.69
C TYR A 397 3.02 9.80 -4.18
N MET A 398 2.39 9.17 -3.19
CA MET A 398 1.23 9.72 -2.49
C MET A 398 1.50 9.78 -0.99
N ASP A 399 1.33 10.93 -0.38
CA ASP A 399 1.44 11.11 1.07
C ASP A 399 0.33 10.33 1.80
N THR A 400 0.73 9.39 2.65
CA THR A 400 -0.20 8.62 3.50
C THR A 400 0.47 8.27 4.84
N PRO A 401 -0.31 7.95 5.89
CA PRO A 401 0.24 7.28 7.06
C PRO A 401 0.91 5.94 6.72
N GLY A 402 1.83 5.49 7.57
CA GLY A 402 2.45 4.16 7.52
C GLY A 402 1.56 3.11 8.19
N TYR A 403 0.30 3.02 7.78
CA TYR A 403 -0.67 2.04 8.26
C TYR A 403 -1.47 1.50 7.08
N ASP A 404 -1.28 0.23 6.77
CA ASP A 404 -1.67 -0.43 5.53
C ASP A 404 -3.09 -0.09 5.04
N PRO A 405 -4.19 -0.29 5.81
CA PRO A 405 -5.53 -0.04 5.30
C PRO A 405 -5.80 1.44 5.03
N VAL A 406 -5.23 2.34 5.85
CA VAL A 406 -5.37 3.78 5.63
C VAL A 406 -4.61 4.21 4.39
N SER A 407 -3.37 3.74 4.24
CA SER A 407 -2.52 4.04 3.07
C SER A 407 -3.15 3.54 1.77
N ALA A 408 -3.56 2.28 1.73
CA ALA A 408 -4.18 1.69 0.55
C ALA A 408 -5.52 2.35 0.21
N THR A 409 -6.33 2.75 1.22
CA THR A 409 -7.56 3.53 0.99
C THR A 409 -7.26 4.82 0.23
N GLY A 410 -6.19 5.54 0.61
CA GLY A 410 -5.75 6.73 -0.12
C GLY A 410 -5.34 6.42 -1.56
N GLN A 411 -4.56 5.35 -1.77
CA GLN A 411 -4.11 4.94 -3.11
C GLN A 411 -5.29 4.53 -4.01
N VAL A 412 -6.25 3.77 -3.49
CA VAL A 412 -7.46 3.38 -4.25
C VAL A 412 -8.31 4.60 -4.58
N ALA A 413 -8.52 5.52 -3.63
CA ALA A 413 -9.19 6.78 -3.89
C ALA A 413 -8.47 7.61 -4.97
N GLY A 414 -7.13 7.57 -5.00
CA GLY A 414 -6.29 8.18 -6.02
C GLY A 414 -6.33 7.49 -7.38
N GLY A 415 -6.92 6.30 -7.48
CA GLY A 415 -7.11 5.59 -8.75
C GLY A 415 -6.38 4.25 -8.87
N ALA A 416 -5.74 3.74 -7.80
CA ALA A 416 -5.14 2.40 -7.83
C ALA A 416 -6.20 1.33 -8.07
N ASN A 417 -6.12 0.63 -9.19
CA ASN A 417 -7.07 -0.43 -9.56
C ASN A 417 -6.55 -1.84 -9.26
N LEU A 418 -5.38 -1.94 -8.61
CA LEU A 418 -4.77 -3.14 -8.06
C LEU A 418 -3.76 -2.74 -6.96
N ILE A 419 -3.61 -3.56 -5.93
CA ILE A 419 -2.63 -3.39 -4.84
C ILE A 419 -1.60 -4.52 -4.87
N CYS A 420 -0.33 -4.19 -4.72
CA CYS A 420 0.75 -5.13 -4.46
C CYS A 420 1.27 -4.94 -3.02
N PHE A 421 1.14 -5.97 -2.20
CA PHE A 421 1.37 -5.95 -0.77
C PHE A 421 2.50 -6.91 -0.39
N THR A 422 3.65 -6.38 0.02
CA THR A 422 4.78 -7.21 0.48
C THR A 422 4.69 -7.50 1.97
N THR A 423 5.03 -8.72 2.39
CA THR A 423 5.00 -9.11 3.80
C THR A 423 6.04 -10.18 4.13
N GLY A 424 6.67 -10.04 5.30
CA GLY A 424 7.63 -11.03 5.83
C GLY A 424 7.04 -11.85 7.00
N ARG A 425 5.96 -11.36 7.62
CA ARG A 425 5.32 -11.98 8.78
C ARG A 425 3.95 -12.58 8.47
N GLY A 426 3.38 -12.21 7.33
CA GLY A 426 2.05 -12.57 6.90
C GLY A 426 1.01 -11.48 7.13
N SER A 427 -0.03 -11.48 6.30
CA SER A 427 -1.16 -10.55 6.39
C SER A 427 -2.40 -11.17 5.76
N ALA A 428 -3.56 -10.94 6.38
CA ALA A 428 -4.86 -11.24 5.80
C ALA A 428 -5.39 -10.11 4.90
N TYR A 429 -4.57 -9.09 4.63
CA TYR A 429 -5.00 -7.90 3.88
C TYR A 429 -5.61 -8.28 2.53
N GLY A 430 -6.76 -7.70 2.25
CA GLY A 430 -7.44 -7.68 0.97
C GLY A 430 -8.01 -6.29 0.73
N CYS A 431 -8.47 -5.99 -0.45
CA CYS A 431 -9.12 -4.72 -0.75
C CYS A 431 -10.18 -4.91 -1.83
N ALA A 432 -11.43 -4.85 -1.45
CA ALA A 432 -12.50 -4.67 -2.41
C ALA A 432 -12.76 -3.16 -2.55
N PRO A 433 -12.71 -2.58 -3.72
CA PRO A 433 -12.86 -3.16 -5.06
C PRO A 433 -11.56 -3.41 -5.83
N SER A 434 -10.38 -3.12 -5.27
CA SER A 434 -9.10 -3.25 -5.96
C SER A 434 -8.39 -4.51 -5.50
N PRO A 435 -8.22 -5.54 -6.37
CA PRO A 435 -7.61 -6.80 -5.97
C PRO A 435 -6.21 -6.60 -5.39
N SER A 436 -5.88 -7.38 -4.34
CA SER A 436 -4.61 -7.27 -3.64
C SER A 436 -3.80 -8.53 -3.80
N LEU A 437 -2.58 -8.40 -4.33
CA LEU A 437 -1.58 -9.45 -4.46
C LEU A 437 -0.63 -9.41 -3.27
N LYS A 438 -0.50 -10.49 -2.52
CA LYS A 438 0.41 -10.62 -1.38
C LYS A 438 1.68 -11.34 -1.76
N LEU A 439 2.82 -10.67 -1.55
CA LEU A 439 4.16 -11.10 -1.93
C LEU A 439 4.95 -11.48 -0.68
N ALA A 440 5.23 -12.78 -0.50
CA ALA A 440 6.00 -13.27 0.65
C ALA A 440 7.49 -12.96 0.48
N THR A 441 8.15 -12.40 1.51
CA THR A 441 9.57 -12.05 1.47
C THR A 441 10.51 -13.25 1.67
N ASN A 442 9.99 -14.35 2.22
CA ASN A 442 10.76 -15.55 2.56
C ASN A 442 9.92 -16.82 2.38
N SER A 443 10.58 -17.93 2.06
CA SER A 443 9.92 -19.22 1.79
C SER A 443 9.33 -19.87 3.03
N ALA A 444 9.81 -19.54 4.23
CA ALA A 444 9.22 -20.04 5.47
C ALA A 444 7.83 -19.43 5.72
N LEU A 445 7.63 -18.15 5.39
CA LEU A 445 6.31 -17.52 5.41
C LEU A 445 5.40 -18.16 4.36
N TRP A 446 5.89 -18.29 3.12
CA TRP A 446 5.14 -18.92 2.03
C TRP A 446 4.60 -20.30 2.45
N GLN A 447 5.46 -21.17 2.96
CA GLN A 447 5.06 -22.52 3.40
C GLN A 447 4.03 -22.50 4.54
N ARG A 448 4.14 -21.54 5.46
CA ARG A 448 3.24 -21.45 6.62
C ARG A 448 1.88 -20.85 6.30
N GLN A 449 1.82 -19.93 5.32
CA GLN A 449 0.61 -19.17 4.97
C GLN A 449 0.39 -19.17 3.44
N GLU A 450 0.59 -20.32 2.79
CA GLU A 450 0.46 -20.48 1.34
C GLU A 450 -0.93 -20.08 0.84
N GLU A 451 -1.96 -20.35 1.64
CA GLU A 451 -3.33 -19.99 1.30
C GLU A 451 -3.58 -18.47 1.24
N ASP A 452 -2.76 -17.66 1.92
CA ASP A 452 -2.89 -16.21 1.94
C ASP A 452 -1.95 -15.49 0.95
N MET A 453 -0.87 -16.13 0.53
CA MET A 453 0.17 -15.51 -0.31
C MET A 453 -0.05 -15.83 -1.79
N ASP A 454 0.14 -14.83 -2.66
CA ASP A 454 -0.02 -14.97 -4.11
C ASP A 454 1.28 -15.38 -4.82
N ILE A 455 2.45 -14.98 -4.27
CA ILE A 455 3.75 -15.32 -4.84
C ILE A 455 4.86 -15.42 -3.78
N ASN A 456 5.79 -16.37 -3.96
CA ASN A 456 6.96 -16.57 -3.09
C ASN A 456 8.19 -15.82 -3.61
N CYS A 457 8.44 -14.61 -3.12
CA CYS A 457 9.70 -13.90 -3.42
C CYS A 457 10.87 -14.40 -2.56
N GLY A 458 10.64 -15.28 -1.60
CA GLY A 458 11.68 -15.94 -0.79
C GLY A 458 12.68 -16.75 -1.63
N GLU A 459 12.28 -17.18 -2.84
CA GLU A 459 13.18 -17.83 -3.82
C GLU A 459 14.44 -16.99 -4.12
N ILE A 460 14.38 -15.67 -3.99
CA ILE A 460 15.55 -14.78 -4.11
C ILE A 460 16.50 -15.01 -2.95
N VAL A 461 15.99 -15.09 -1.73
CA VAL A 461 16.77 -15.40 -0.53
C VAL A 461 17.36 -16.81 -0.63
N ASP A 462 16.59 -17.76 -1.15
CA ASP A 462 17.03 -19.16 -1.37
C ASP A 462 18.01 -19.27 -2.53
N GLY A 463 18.19 -18.22 -3.35
CA GLY A 463 19.11 -18.18 -4.50
C GLY A 463 18.64 -19.03 -5.69
N THR A 464 17.37 -19.32 -5.78
CA THR A 464 16.72 -20.07 -6.87
C THR A 464 16.08 -19.17 -7.92
N ALA A 465 15.90 -17.88 -7.62
CA ALA A 465 15.46 -16.86 -8.56
C ALA A 465 16.26 -15.55 -8.38
N SER A 466 16.39 -14.79 -9.44
CA SER A 466 16.89 -13.42 -9.40
C SER A 466 15.77 -12.41 -9.16
N ILE A 467 16.13 -11.18 -8.77
CA ILE A 467 15.18 -10.06 -8.65
C ILE A 467 14.48 -9.80 -9.99
N ALA A 468 15.21 -9.86 -11.11
CA ALA A 468 14.65 -9.60 -12.43
C ALA A 468 13.62 -10.68 -12.86
N GLU A 469 13.92 -11.96 -12.65
CA GLU A 469 13.01 -13.07 -12.93
C GLU A 469 11.74 -12.97 -12.06
N MET A 470 11.91 -12.67 -10.78
CA MET A 470 10.76 -12.51 -9.87
C MET A 470 9.93 -11.27 -10.23
N GLY A 471 10.58 -10.16 -10.61
CA GLY A 471 9.91 -8.96 -11.12
C GLY A 471 9.07 -9.24 -12.36
N GLN A 472 9.57 -10.06 -13.29
CA GLN A 472 8.82 -10.50 -14.46
C GLN A 472 7.59 -11.33 -14.06
N ARG A 473 7.75 -12.29 -13.13
CA ARG A 473 6.62 -13.11 -12.62
C ARG A 473 5.57 -12.25 -11.92
N ILE A 474 5.97 -11.23 -11.13
CA ILE A 474 5.05 -10.30 -10.48
C ILE A 474 4.29 -9.49 -11.53
N PHE A 475 4.97 -8.98 -12.57
CA PHE A 475 4.34 -8.25 -13.65
C PHE A 475 3.30 -9.10 -14.40
N GLU A 476 3.62 -10.35 -14.71
CA GLU A 476 2.69 -11.30 -15.33
C GLU A 476 1.48 -11.59 -14.43
N LEU A 477 1.70 -11.74 -13.12
CA LEU A 477 0.64 -11.92 -12.14
C LEU A 477 -0.27 -10.68 -12.05
N VAL A 478 0.29 -9.47 -12.14
CA VAL A 478 -0.46 -8.20 -12.21
C VAL A 478 -1.36 -8.20 -13.45
N LEU A 479 -0.84 -8.55 -14.63
CA LEU A 479 -1.63 -8.61 -15.88
C LEU A 479 -2.74 -9.67 -15.81
N ALA A 480 -2.45 -10.84 -15.25
CA ALA A 480 -3.42 -11.91 -15.07
C ALA A 480 -4.55 -11.49 -14.10
N THR A 481 -4.19 -10.85 -12.98
CA THR A 481 -5.15 -10.36 -11.99
C THR A 481 -5.99 -9.21 -12.56
N ALA A 482 -5.38 -8.28 -13.25
CA ALA A 482 -6.10 -7.21 -13.97
C ALA A 482 -7.07 -7.78 -15.01
N SER A 483 -6.74 -8.93 -15.62
CA SER A 483 -7.58 -9.64 -16.58
C SER A 483 -8.73 -10.45 -15.96
N GLY A 484 -8.83 -10.50 -14.62
CA GLY A 484 -9.92 -11.16 -13.90
C GLY A 484 -9.52 -12.41 -13.12
N ALA A 485 -8.24 -12.82 -13.12
CA ALA A 485 -7.79 -13.86 -12.20
C ALA A 485 -7.94 -13.37 -10.76
N HIS A 486 -8.42 -14.25 -9.88
CA HIS A 486 -8.66 -13.89 -8.48
C HIS A 486 -7.38 -14.04 -7.66
N SER A 487 -7.05 -13.02 -6.87
CA SER A 487 -6.04 -13.13 -5.81
C SER A 487 -6.53 -14.08 -4.69
N LYS A 488 -5.60 -14.50 -3.84
CA LYS A 488 -5.93 -15.34 -2.66
C LYS A 488 -6.98 -14.65 -1.75
N SER A 489 -6.85 -13.35 -1.52
CA SER A 489 -7.83 -12.58 -0.74
C SER A 489 -9.23 -12.63 -1.34
N GLU A 490 -9.35 -12.51 -2.67
CA GLU A 490 -10.64 -12.61 -3.36
C GLU A 490 -11.22 -14.03 -3.32
N GLN A 491 -10.39 -15.07 -3.47
CA GLN A 491 -10.80 -16.46 -3.34
C GLN A 491 -11.41 -16.77 -1.97
N HIS A 492 -10.86 -16.17 -0.91
CA HIS A 492 -11.39 -16.27 0.45
C HIS A 492 -12.57 -15.32 0.72
N GLY A 493 -12.82 -14.34 -0.17
CA GLY A 493 -13.84 -13.31 -0.02
C GLY A 493 -13.49 -12.30 1.08
N TYR A 494 -12.22 -11.92 1.21
CA TYR A 494 -11.70 -10.89 2.10
C TYR A 494 -11.67 -9.52 1.41
N GLY A 495 -11.38 -8.46 2.18
CA GLY A 495 -11.21 -7.12 1.65
C GLY A 495 -12.43 -6.20 1.81
N GLN A 496 -13.34 -6.53 2.74
CA GLN A 496 -14.55 -5.74 3.00
C GLN A 496 -14.40 -4.78 4.19
N ASN A 497 -13.31 -4.88 4.98
CA ASN A 497 -13.10 -4.09 6.19
C ASN A 497 -11.92 -3.13 6.11
N GLU A 498 -11.21 -3.11 4.99
CA GLU A 498 -9.98 -2.35 4.78
C GLU A 498 -10.21 -0.95 4.20
N PHE A 499 -11.48 -0.51 4.07
CA PHE A 499 -11.81 0.87 3.75
C PHE A 499 -11.70 1.72 5.02
N VAL A 500 -10.58 2.40 5.18
CA VAL A 500 -10.26 3.20 6.37
C VAL A 500 -9.74 4.57 5.94
N PRO A 501 -10.62 5.56 5.70
CA PRO A 501 -10.21 6.93 5.42
C PRO A 501 -9.34 7.49 6.56
N TRP A 502 -8.31 8.24 6.22
CA TRP A 502 -7.44 8.86 7.21
C TRP A 502 -8.20 9.88 8.04
N GLN A 503 -8.20 9.67 9.35
CA GLN A 503 -8.84 10.57 10.31
C GLN A 503 -7.79 11.54 10.87
N VAL A 504 -7.95 12.81 10.58
CA VAL A 504 -7.10 13.91 11.05
C VAL A 504 -7.97 14.95 11.72
N GLY A 505 -7.47 15.55 12.81
CA GLY A 505 -8.16 16.57 13.56
C GLY A 505 -8.88 16.04 14.80
N ALA A 506 -9.52 16.94 15.51
CA ALA A 506 -10.24 16.62 16.74
C ALA A 506 -11.63 16.01 16.45
N VAL A 507 -12.02 15.06 17.29
CA VAL A 507 -13.41 14.61 17.41
C VAL A 507 -14.06 15.46 18.51
N MET A 508 -15.20 16.11 18.18
CA MET A 508 -15.91 17.06 19.06
C MET A 508 -17.31 16.54 19.43
#